data_ef18e614dc1284687d75d60ba643c404
#
_entry.id   ef18e614dc1284687d75d60ba643c404
#
_cell.length_a   1.000
_cell.length_b   1.000
_cell.length_c   1.000
_cell.angle_alpha   90.00
_cell.angle_beta   90.00
_cell.angle_gamma   90.00
#
_symmetry.space_group_name_H-M   'P 1'
#
loop_
_entity.id
_entity.type
_entity.pdbx_description
1 polymer ?
#
loop_
_entity_poly.entity_id
_entity_poly.type
_entity_poly.pdbx_seq_one_letter_code
_entity_poly.pdbx_strand_id
1 'polypeptide(L)'
;VTTASMPFLTRQGQVRYKVMMGRPEDWNHKTEGGFFSGGEASWGVADGWSLYGGALADKHYQSAAMGVGRDLAQFGALAFDVTHSHVNLDHDSVYGKGKLDGNSFRVSYAKDFDELNSRVTFAGYRFSEKNFMTMSEYLDANQSDMARTGNDKEMYTITYNQNFAAAGVSIYLNYSHRTYWDRPEQTNYNLMFSHYFNMGSIRNMSISVTGYRYEYDDNADKGMYLSMSIPWSDSSTVTYNGSYGSGSDSSQVGYFKRVDDATHYQVNVGTSEQHGSVDGYLSHDGSLAKVDLSANYHEGEYRSAGIALQGGATLTAHGGALHRTQNMGGTRLLIDADGIANVPVESNGAPVYTNMFGKAVVADINNYYRNQAYIDLNNLPEDAEATQSVVQATLTEGAIGYRKFKVISGQKAMAVL
;
A
#
# COMPACT_ATOMS: atom_id res chain seq x y z
N VAL A 1 -2.36 -5.19 -11.08
CA VAL A 1 -3.19 -4.18 -10.41
C VAL A 1 -4.11 -4.93 -9.50
N THR A 2 -3.75 -5.03 -8.24
CA THR A 2 -4.65 -5.51 -7.21
C THR A 2 -5.76 -4.48 -7.07
N THR A 3 -6.93 -4.82 -7.54
CA THR A 3 -8.13 -4.04 -7.25
C THR A 3 -8.28 -4.00 -5.75
N ALA A 4 -8.19 -2.81 -5.18
CA ALA A 4 -8.49 -2.59 -3.78
C ALA A 4 -9.89 -3.13 -3.50
N SER A 5 -9.97 -4.04 -2.57
CA SER A 5 -11.16 -4.83 -2.27
C SER A 5 -12.12 -4.14 -1.30
N MET A 6 -12.14 -2.83 -1.24
CA MET A 6 -13.13 -2.10 -0.43
C MET A 6 -14.29 -1.66 -1.32
N PRO A 7 -15.53 -1.83 -0.86
CA PRO A 7 -16.65 -1.19 -1.54
C PRO A 7 -16.37 0.31 -1.56
N PHE A 8 -16.37 0.89 -2.73
CA PHE A 8 -16.16 2.32 -2.91
C PHE A 8 -17.40 3.07 -2.44
N LEU A 9 -17.53 3.23 -1.14
CA LEU A 9 -18.54 4.11 -0.58
C LEU A 9 -18.05 5.54 -0.72
N THR A 10 -18.78 6.32 -1.50
CA THR A 10 -18.53 7.73 -1.72
C THR A 10 -19.64 8.53 -1.07
N ARG A 11 -19.31 9.61 -0.40
CA ARG A 11 -20.32 10.49 0.22
C ARG A 11 -21.25 11.05 -0.84
N GLN A 12 -22.52 11.21 -0.47
CA GLN A 12 -23.53 11.77 -1.36
C GLN A 12 -23.07 13.08 -2.00
N GLY A 13 -23.27 13.20 -3.31
CA GLY A 13 -22.91 14.36 -4.10
C GLY A 13 -21.44 14.49 -4.46
N GLN A 14 -20.57 13.59 -3.98
CA GLN A 14 -19.16 13.58 -4.34
C GLN A 14 -18.88 12.59 -5.47
N VAL A 15 -17.89 12.94 -6.29
CA VAL A 15 -17.36 12.07 -7.34
C VAL A 15 -15.85 11.96 -7.15
N ARG A 16 -15.35 10.73 -7.11
CA ARG A 16 -13.93 10.42 -7.17
C ARG A 16 -13.63 9.79 -8.51
N TYR A 17 -12.54 10.16 -9.11
CA TYR A 17 -12.09 9.57 -10.37
C TYR A 17 -10.59 9.44 -10.43
N LYS A 18 -10.14 8.49 -11.24
CA LYS A 18 -8.73 8.22 -11.48
C LYS A 18 -8.55 7.85 -12.94
N VAL A 19 -7.55 8.40 -13.58
CA VAL A 19 -7.17 8.08 -14.95
C VAL A 19 -5.74 7.58 -14.93
N MET A 20 -5.47 6.55 -15.71
CA MET A 20 -4.15 5.95 -15.84
C MET A 20 -3.83 5.68 -17.30
N MET A 21 -2.56 5.81 -17.66
CA MET A 21 -2.04 5.45 -18.97
C MET A 21 -0.58 5.05 -18.87
N GLY A 22 -0.15 4.14 -19.70
CA GLY A 22 1.23 3.68 -19.70
C GLY A 22 1.47 2.47 -20.57
N ARG A 23 2.62 1.86 -20.37
CA ARG A 23 2.95 0.53 -20.90
C ARG A 23 3.19 -0.41 -19.73
N PRO A 24 2.66 -1.64 -19.79
CA PRO A 24 2.96 -2.64 -18.77
C PRO A 24 4.44 -3.01 -18.80
N GLU A 25 4.98 -3.33 -17.63
CA GLU A 25 6.32 -3.89 -17.49
C GLU A 25 6.22 -5.26 -16.83
N ASP A 26 7.09 -6.17 -17.25
CA ASP A 26 7.28 -7.45 -16.58
C ASP A 26 8.13 -7.28 -15.30
N TRP A 27 8.30 -8.36 -14.54
CA TRP A 27 9.12 -8.37 -13.33
C TRP A 27 10.62 -8.11 -13.58
N ASN A 28 11.09 -8.23 -14.83
CA ASN A 28 12.44 -7.89 -15.28
C ASN A 28 12.60 -6.44 -15.73
N HIS A 29 11.59 -5.61 -15.52
CA HIS A 29 11.52 -4.22 -16.00
C HIS A 29 11.57 -4.08 -17.54
N LYS A 30 11.15 -5.12 -18.25
CA LYS A 30 10.95 -5.03 -19.71
C LYS A 30 9.51 -4.68 -20.00
N THR A 31 9.34 -3.75 -20.93
CA THR A 31 8.00 -3.38 -21.40
C THR A 31 7.33 -4.55 -22.11
N GLU A 32 6.14 -4.90 -21.64
CA GLU A 32 5.29 -5.93 -22.22
C GLU A 32 4.05 -5.32 -22.84
N GLY A 33 3.71 -5.77 -24.05
CA GLY A 33 2.47 -5.35 -24.70
C GLY A 33 2.46 -3.93 -25.22
N GLY A 34 1.25 -3.46 -25.54
CA GLY A 34 0.98 -2.14 -26.09
C GLY A 34 0.82 -1.06 -25.04
N PHE A 35 0.57 0.15 -25.53
CA PHE A 35 0.15 1.25 -24.69
C PHE A 35 -1.29 1.00 -24.21
N PHE A 36 -1.53 1.17 -22.92
CA PHE A 36 -2.85 1.06 -22.33
C PHE A 36 -3.33 2.39 -21.76
N SER A 37 -4.62 2.54 -21.68
CA SER A 37 -5.28 3.61 -20.95
C SER A 37 -6.45 3.06 -20.15
N GLY A 38 -6.73 3.70 -19.05
CA GLY A 38 -7.84 3.30 -18.19
C GLY A 38 -8.30 4.40 -17.29
N GLY A 39 -9.43 4.18 -16.67
CA GLY A 39 -9.98 5.10 -15.68
C GLY A 39 -11.00 4.39 -14.81
N GLU A 40 -11.17 4.92 -13.61
CA GLU A 40 -12.19 4.51 -12.67
C GLU A 40 -12.86 5.73 -12.06
N ALA A 41 -14.12 5.59 -11.71
CA ALA A 41 -14.89 6.61 -11.05
C ALA A 41 -15.83 6.00 -10.01
N SER A 42 -16.10 6.76 -8.94
CA SER A 42 -17.07 6.42 -7.93
C SER A 42 -17.87 7.66 -7.58
N TRP A 43 -19.18 7.50 -7.53
CA TRP A 43 -20.14 8.59 -7.30
C TRP A 43 -21.13 8.23 -6.20
N GLY A 44 -21.24 9.09 -5.19
CA GLY A 44 -22.27 9.04 -4.16
C GLY A 44 -23.59 9.59 -4.70
N VAL A 45 -24.44 8.71 -5.21
CA VAL A 45 -25.71 9.10 -5.88
C VAL A 45 -26.78 9.51 -4.90
N ALA A 46 -26.80 8.90 -3.72
CA ALA A 46 -27.76 9.17 -2.66
C ALA A 46 -27.13 8.82 -1.30
N ASP A 47 -27.84 9.12 -0.22
CA ASP A 47 -27.39 8.77 1.13
C ASP A 47 -27.23 7.25 1.27
N GLY A 48 -26.01 6.83 1.57
CA GLY A 48 -25.62 5.42 1.67
C GLY A 48 -25.60 4.63 0.37
N TRP A 49 -25.76 5.26 -0.80
CA TRP A 49 -25.65 4.61 -2.10
C TRP A 49 -24.50 5.18 -2.92
N SER A 50 -23.69 4.30 -3.47
CA SER A 50 -22.60 4.65 -4.37
C SER A 50 -22.67 3.82 -5.64
N LEU A 51 -22.44 4.48 -6.78
CA LEU A 51 -22.17 3.81 -8.06
C LEU A 51 -20.70 3.94 -8.36
N TYR A 52 -20.09 2.88 -8.83
CA TYR A 52 -18.69 2.90 -9.23
C TYR A 52 -18.47 2.06 -10.50
N GLY A 53 -17.39 2.34 -11.19
CA GLY A 53 -17.05 1.60 -12.37
C GLY A 53 -15.72 2.03 -12.93
N GLY A 54 -15.28 1.35 -13.98
CA GLY A 54 -14.03 1.64 -14.63
C GLY A 54 -13.94 0.95 -15.97
N ALA A 55 -12.93 1.35 -16.72
CA ALA A 55 -12.58 0.72 -17.98
C ALA A 55 -11.07 0.72 -18.16
N LEU A 56 -10.57 -0.31 -18.81
CA LEU A 56 -9.16 -0.47 -19.13
C LEU A 56 -9.07 -0.99 -20.57
N ALA A 57 -8.24 -0.38 -21.38
CA ALA A 57 -8.11 -0.76 -22.78
C ALA A 57 -6.67 -0.64 -23.29
N ASP A 58 -6.27 -1.64 -24.06
CA ASP A 58 -5.17 -1.57 -24.99
C ASP A 58 -5.63 -2.00 -26.38
N LYS A 59 -4.73 -2.22 -27.32
CA LYS A 59 -5.06 -2.59 -28.71
C LYS A 59 -5.84 -3.91 -28.83
N HIS A 60 -5.58 -4.88 -27.95
CA HIS A 60 -6.11 -6.25 -28.03
C HIS A 60 -6.86 -6.69 -26.77
N TYR A 61 -6.86 -5.86 -25.74
CA TYR A 61 -7.54 -6.10 -24.48
C TYR A 61 -8.46 -4.93 -24.12
N GLN A 62 -9.67 -5.24 -23.74
CA GLN A 62 -10.63 -4.25 -23.24
C GLN A 62 -11.38 -4.84 -22.05
N SER A 63 -11.56 -4.06 -21.01
CA SER A 63 -12.43 -4.43 -19.91
C SER A 63 -13.23 -3.24 -19.40
N ALA A 64 -14.43 -3.52 -18.95
CA ALA A 64 -15.29 -2.54 -18.33
C ALA A 64 -15.95 -3.15 -17.08
N ALA A 65 -16.02 -2.38 -16.01
CA ALA A 65 -16.62 -2.77 -14.77
C ALA A 65 -17.70 -1.78 -14.32
N MET A 66 -18.73 -2.29 -13.67
CA MET A 66 -19.79 -1.49 -13.07
C MET A 66 -20.20 -2.13 -11.75
N GLY A 67 -20.42 -1.30 -10.74
CA GLY A 67 -20.79 -1.77 -9.41
C GLY A 67 -21.65 -0.80 -8.64
N VAL A 68 -22.30 -1.32 -7.62
CA VAL A 68 -23.11 -0.58 -6.66
C VAL A 68 -22.68 -0.93 -5.25
N GLY A 69 -22.54 0.08 -4.41
CA GLY A 69 -22.25 -0.06 -2.99
C GLY A 69 -23.40 0.51 -2.15
N ARG A 70 -23.70 -0.16 -1.05
CA ARG A 70 -24.70 0.27 -0.08
C ARG A 70 -24.10 0.29 1.32
N ASP A 71 -24.20 1.44 1.96
CA ASP A 71 -23.97 1.57 3.39
C ASP A 71 -25.25 1.12 4.13
N LEU A 72 -25.12 0.08 4.94
CA LEU A 72 -26.19 -0.48 5.77
C LEU A 72 -26.13 0.06 7.21
N ALA A 73 -25.42 1.16 7.43
CA ALA A 73 -25.17 1.77 8.73
C ALA A 73 -24.61 0.76 9.75
N GLN A 74 -25.31 0.49 10.83
CA GLN A 74 -24.88 -0.44 11.88
C GLN A 74 -24.63 -1.88 11.39
N PHE A 75 -25.13 -2.26 10.22
CA PHE A 75 -24.96 -3.59 9.64
C PHE A 75 -23.78 -3.71 8.68
N GLY A 76 -23.00 -2.64 8.52
CA GLY A 76 -21.82 -2.61 7.65
C GLY A 76 -22.10 -2.11 6.24
N ALA A 77 -21.26 -2.50 5.30
CA ALA A 77 -21.34 -2.08 3.91
C ALA A 77 -21.33 -3.30 2.98
N LEU A 78 -22.13 -3.24 1.94
CA LEU A 78 -22.25 -4.28 0.91
C LEU A 78 -21.99 -3.69 -0.47
N ALA A 79 -21.24 -4.39 -1.30
CA ALA A 79 -21.02 -4.02 -2.68
C ALA A 79 -21.19 -5.20 -3.63
N PHE A 80 -21.69 -4.92 -4.82
CA PHE A 80 -21.78 -5.88 -5.91
C PHE A 80 -21.26 -5.23 -7.17
N ASP A 81 -20.42 -5.95 -7.91
CA ASP A 81 -19.92 -5.49 -9.20
C ASP A 81 -19.76 -6.60 -10.23
N VAL A 82 -19.78 -6.20 -11.47
CA VAL A 82 -19.59 -7.04 -12.65
C VAL A 82 -18.49 -6.42 -13.51
N THR A 83 -17.57 -7.23 -13.97
CA THR A 83 -16.53 -6.85 -14.93
C THR A 83 -16.66 -7.71 -16.18
N HIS A 84 -16.69 -7.08 -17.32
CA HIS A 84 -16.65 -7.74 -18.64
C HIS A 84 -15.25 -7.54 -19.24
N SER A 85 -14.66 -8.61 -19.76
CA SER A 85 -13.41 -8.55 -20.50
C SER A 85 -13.59 -9.05 -21.94
N HIS A 86 -12.96 -8.36 -22.88
CA HIS A 86 -12.84 -8.74 -24.27
C HIS A 86 -11.36 -8.80 -24.66
N VAL A 87 -10.94 -9.95 -25.15
CA VAL A 87 -9.54 -10.21 -25.47
C VAL A 87 -9.44 -10.74 -26.90
N ASN A 88 -8.50 -10.23 -27.68
CA ASN A 88 -8.15 -10.76 -28.99
C ASN A 88 -6.72 -11.33 -28.95
N LEU A 89 -6.62 -12.66 -28.96
CA LEU A 89 -5.33 -13.36 -28.93
C LEU A 89 -4.84 -13.56 -30.39
N ASP A 90 -3.72 -12.95 -30.74
CA ASP A 90 -3.13 -12.98 -32.06
C ASP A 90 -2.37 -14.28 -32.39
N HIS A 91 -1.99 -15.04 -31.35
CA HIS A 91 -1.21 -16.28 -31.45
C HIS A 91 -2.00 -17.50 -31.00
N ASP A 92 -1.62 -18.67 -31.47
CA ASP A 92 -2.08 -19.93 -30.90
C ASP A 92 -1.55 -20.08 -29.48
N SER A 93 -2.33 -19.61 -28.52
CA SER A 93 -2.04 -19.78 -27.12
C SER A 93 -2.65 -21.09 -26.63
N VAL A 94 -2.24 -21.55 -25.43
CA VAL A 94 -2.87 -22.70 -24.73
C VAL A 94 -4.39 -22.52 -24.56
N TYR A 95 -4.90 -21.30 -24.80
CA TYR A 95 -6.32 -20.91 -24.67
C TYR A 95 -7.10 -20.89 -25.97
N GLY A 96 -6.46 -21.23 -27.07
CA GLY A 96 -7.02 -21.08 -28.38
C GLY A 96 -6.64 -19.76 -29.03
N LYS A 97 -7.08 -19.59 -30.27
CA LYS A 97 -6.88 -18.42 -31.13
C LYS A 97 -8.20 -17.69 -31.26
N GLY A 98 -8.16 -16.38 -31.18
CA GLY A 98 -9.31 -15.56 -31.50
C GLY A 98 -9.83 -14.74 -30.31
N LYS A 99 -11.09 -14.40 -30.38
CA LYS A 99 -11.74 -13.52 -29.41
C LYS A 99 -12.27 -14.31 -28.25
N LEU A 100 -11.96 -13.85 -27.04
CA LEU A 100 -12.46 -14.40 -25.78
C LEU A 100 -13.22 -13.31 -25.02
N ASP A 101 -14.45 -13.61 -24.68
CA ASP A 101 -15.33 -12.75 -23.89
C ASP A 101 -15.73 -13.46 -22.60
N GLY A 102 -15.71 -12.75 -21.50
CA GLY A 102 -16.07 -13.32 -20.21
C GLY A 102 -16.46 -12.26 -19.19
N ASN A 103 -17.20 -12.69 -18.18
CA ASN A 103 -17.65 -11.86 -17.08
C ASN A 103 -17.10 -12.36 -15.74
N SER A 104 -16.88 -11.44 -14.83
CA SER A 104 -16.57 -11.71 -13.44
C SER A 104 -17.55 -10.96 -12.55
N PHE A 105 -18.07 -11.66 -11.55
CA PHE A 105 -19.05 -11.15 -10.58
C PHE A 105 -18.44 -11.17 -9.20
N ARG A 106 -18.59 -10.08 -8.46
CA ARG A 106 -18.05 -9.96 -7.10
C ARG A 106 -19.09 -9.40 -6.14
N VAL A 107 -19.16 -10.02 -4.96
CA VAL A 107 -19.90 -9.52 -3.81
C VAL A 107 -18.91 -9.29 -2.68
N SER A 108 -18.97 -8.13 -2.04
CA SER A 108 -18.06 -7.76 -0.94
C SER A 108 -18.88 -7.22 0.23
N TYR A 109 -18.52 -7.63 1.43
CA TYR A 109 -19.10 -7.16 2.66
C TYR A 109 -17.99 -6.73 3.62
N ALA A 110 -18.19 -5.58 4.27
CA ALA A 110 -17.28 -5.11 5.32
C ALA A 110 -18.07 -4.52 6.47
N LYS A 111 -17.62 -4.75 7.69
CA LYS A 111 -18.18 -4.13 8.88
C LYS A 111 -17.11 -3.90 9.94
N ASP A 112 -17.16 -2.72 10.55
CA ASP A 112 -16.42 -2.37 11.76
C ASP A 112 -17.36 -2.48 12.96
N PHE A 113 -16.92 -3.18 14.00
CA PHE A 113 -17.62 -3.31 15.27
C PHE A 113 -16.90 -2.43 16.30
N ASP A 114 -17.20 -1.14 16.31
CA ASP A 114 -16.49 -0.15 17.13
C ASP A 114 -16.58 -0.43 18.63
N GLU A 115 -17.74 -0.91 19.11
CA GLU A 115 -17.97 -1.24 20.52
C GLU A 115 -17.11 -2.41 21.03
N LEU A 116 -16.70 -3.31 20.12
CA LEU A 116 -15.92 -4.50 20.43
C LEU A 116 -14.47 -4.38 19.98
N ASN A 117 -14.06 -3.26 19.39
CA ASN A 117 -12.76 -3.09 18.72
C ASN A 117 -12.44 -4.23 17.75
N SER A 118 -13.46 -4.75 17.09
CA SER A 118 -13.36 -5.82 16.12
C SER A 118 -13.76 -5.34 14.74
N ARG A 119 -13.11 -5.89 13.74
CA ARG A 119 -13.36 -5.57 12.36
C ARG A 119 -13.49 -6.86 11.56
N VAL A 120 -14.67 -7.13 11.01
CA VAL A 120 -14.80 -8.01 9.87
C VAL A 120 -14.49 -7.17 8.64
N THR A 121 -13.23 -7.15 8.26
CA THR A 121 -12.77 -6.25 7.20
C THR A 121 -13.28 -6.72 5.85
N PHE A 122 -13.56 -8.01 5.69
CA PHE A 122 -13.94 -8.53 4.40
C PHE A 122 -14.54 -9.93 4.48
N ALA A 123 -15.74 -10.08 3.96
CA ALA A 123 -16.26 -11.35 3.48
C ALA A 123 -16.59 -11.14 2.01
N GLY A 124 -15.89 -11.83 1.13
CA GLY A 124 -16.01 -11.64 -0.30
C GLY A 124 -16.21 -12.95 -1.04
N TYR A 125 -16.98 -12.85 -2.09
CA TYR A 125 -17.16 -13.92 -3.07
C TYR A 125 -16.96 -13.36 -4.48
N ARG A 126 -16.19 -14.05 -5.29
CA ARG A 126 -16.01 -13.74 -6.71
C ARG A 126 -16.20 -15.01 -7.54
N PHE A 127 -16.97 -14.90 -8.59
CA PHE A 127 -17.09 -15.89 -9.64
C PHE A 127 -16.63 -15.30 -10.97
N SER A 128 -15.77 -16.02 -11.71
CA SER A 128 -15.31 -15.62 -13.02
C SER A 128 -15.63 -16.71 -14.05
N GLU A 129 -16.18 -16.32 -15.18
CA GLU A 129 -16.41 -17.22 -16.31
C GLU A 129 -15.08 -17.71 -16.88
N LYS A 130 -15.09 -18.88 -17.52
CA LYS A 130 -13.89 -19.53 -18.06
C LYS A 130 -13.05 -18.67 -18.99
N ASN A 131 -13.69 -17.83 -19.80
CA ASN A 131 -13.04 -16.97 -20.77
C ASN A 131 -12.74 -15.57 -20.25
N PHE A 132 -13.11 -15.26 -19.02
CA PHE A 132 -12.74 -14.00 -18.40
C PHE A 132 -11.22 -13.94 -18.19
N MET A 133 -10.61 -12.81 -18.56
CA MET A 133 -9.19 -12.53 -18.31
C MET A 133 -9.01 -11.15 -17.72
N THR A 134 -8.11 -11.03 -16.77
CA THR A 134 -7.53 -9.75 -16.38
C THR A 134 -6.49 -9.31 -17.41
N MET A 135 -6.07 -8.05 -17.36
CA MET A 135 -5.02 -7.58 -18.26
C MET A 135 -3.69 -8.31 -18.04
N SER A 136 -3.33 -8.62 -16.79
CA SER A 136 -2.12 -9.40 -16.49
C SER A 136 -2.19 -10.80 -17.11
N GLU A 137 -3.32 -11.48 -16.97
CA GLU A 137 -3.52 -12.80 -17.58
C GLU A 137 -3.47 -12.75 -19.11
N TYR A 138 -3.98 -11.68 -19.73
CA TYR A 138 -3.86 -11.45 -21.16
C TYR A 138 -2.40 -11.27 -21.60
N LEU A 139 -1.62 -10.47 -20.87
CA LEU A 139 -0.21 -10.26 -21.16
C LEU A 139 0.58 -11.56 -21.04
N ASP A 140 0.35 -12.34 -19.99
CA ASP A 140 0.97 -13.66 -19.81
C ASP A 140 0.59 -14.64 -20.94
N ALA A 141 -0.68 -14.65 -21.34
CA ALA A 141 -1.17 -15.50 -22.41
C ALA A 141 -0.61 -15.14 -23.80
N ASN A 142 -0.20 -13.89 -23.99
CA ASN A 142 0.39 -13.42 -25.23
C ASN A 142 1.89 -13.75 -25.34
N GLN A 143 2.53 -14.15 -24.25
CA GLN A 143 3.85 -14.73 -24.23
C GLN A 143 3.73 -16.24 -24.51
N SER A 144 4.14 -16.67 -25.69
CA SER A 144 3.88 -17.97 -26.29
C SER A 144 4.36 -19.22 -25.51
N ASP A 145 5.09 -19.06 -24.42
CA ASP A 145 5.74 -20.17 -23.70
C ASP A 145 5.32 -20.32 -22.25
N MET A 146 4.40 -19.51 -21.73
CA MET A 146 4.00 -19.59 -20.32
C MET A 146 2.64 -20.26 -20.14
N ALA A 147 2.59 -21.19 -19.20
CA ALA A 147 1.33 -21.73 -18.70
C ALA A 147 0.45 -20.60 -18.14
N ARG A 148 -0.85 -20.68 -18.37
CA ARG A 148 -1.81 -19.71 -17.86
C ARG A 148 -1.67 -19.56 -16.35
N THR A 149 -1.32 -18.36 -15.92
CA THR A 149 -1.50 -17.94 -14.55
C THR A 149 -2.94 -17.41 -14.43
N GLY A 150 -3.63 -17.78 -13.39
CA GLY A 150 -5.03 -17.37 -13.24
C GLY A 150 -6.02 -18.47 -13.65
N ASN A 151 -6.99 -18.15 -14.48
CA ASN A 151 -8.13 -19.01 -14.81
C ASN A 151 -9.01 -19.34 -13.60
N ASP A 152 -9.16 -18.35 -12.73
CA ASP A 152 -9.96 -18.44 -11.52
C ASP A 152 -11.43 -18.74 -11.86
N LYS A 153 -12.05 -19.59 -11.05
CA LYS A 153 -13.48 -19.87 -11.12
C LYS A 153 -14.20 -19.17 -9.97
N GLU A 154 -13.89 -19.56 -8.76
CA GLU A 154 -14.49 -19.02 -7.55
C GLU A 154 -13.42 -18.63 -6.53
N MET A 155 -13.69 -17.58 -5.78
CA MET A 155 -12.85 -17.16 -4.68
C MET A 155 -13.72 -16.73 -3.50
N TYR A 156 -13.51 -17.38 -2.36
CA TYR A 156 -14.07 -17.00 -1.06
C TYR A 156 -12.97 -16.40 -0.21
N THR A 157 -13.23 -15.27 0.42
CA THR A 157 -12.27 -14.62 1.31
C THR A 157 -12.97 -14.14 2.57
N ILE A 158 -12.38 -14.43 3.72
CA ILE A 158 -12.84 -13.92 5.02
C ILE A 158 -11.63 -13.40 5.76
N THR A 159 -11.69 -12.15 6.19
CA THR A 159 -10.67 -11.52 7.04
C THR A 159 -11.36 -10.97 8.29
N TYR A 160 -10.88 -11.37 9.46
CA TYR A 160 -11.40 -10.95 10.74
C TYR A 160 -10.26 -10.45 11.63
N ASN A 161 -10.48 -9.33 12.30
CA ASN A 161 -9.55 -8.75 13.26
C ASN A 161 -10.29 -8.40 14.54
N GLN A 162 -9.75 -8.85 15.68
CA GLN A 162 -10.26 -8.52 17.01
C GLN A 162 -9.14 -7.97 17.87
N ASN A 163 -9.37 -6.81 18.47
CA ASN A 163 -8.44 -6.18 19.39
C ASN A 163 -9.05 -6.10 20.80
N PHE A 164 -8.37 -6.73 21.76
CA PHE A 164 -8.68 -6.64 23.19
C PHE A 164 -7.75 -5.61 23.83
N ALA A 165 -8.06 -4.34 23.71
CA ALA A 165 -7.19 -3.24 24.08
C ALA A 165 -6.77 -3.28 25.56
N ALA A 166 -7.68 -3.64 26.49
CA ALA A 166 -7.42 -3.75 27.92
C ALA A 166 -6.41 -4.85 28.28
N ALA A 167 -6.39 -5.94 27.51
CA ALA A 167 -5.46 -7.05 27.70
C ALA A 167 -4.18 -6.92 26.83
N GLY A 168 -4.12 -5.95 25.94
CA GLY A 168 -3.03 -5.81 24.96
C GLY A 168 -2.95 -6.98 23.98
N VAL A 169 -4.07 -7.60 23.65
CA VAL A 169 -4.15 -8.79 22.78
C VAL A 169 -4.87 -8.46 21.51
N SER A 170 -4.33 -8.91 20.37
CA SER A 170 -4.97 -8.86 19.07
C SER A 170 -5.00 -10.24 18.43
N ILE A 171 -6.11 -10.56 17.76
CA ILE A 171 -6.29 -11.78 16.99
C ILE A 171 -6.65 -11.40 15.58
N TYR A 172 -5.97 -12.00 14.61
CA TYR A 172 -6.22 -11.80 13.19
C TYR A 172 -6.43 -13.17 12.53
N LEU A 173 -7.51 -13.30 11.78
CA LEU A 173 -7.83 -14.50 11.00
C LEU A 173 -7.99 -14.10 9.53
N ASN A 174 -7.32 -14.83 8.65
CA ASN A 174 -7.53 -14.78 7.22
C ASN A 174 -7.79 -16.18 6.68
N TYR A 175 -8.85 -16.31 5.92
CA TYR A 175 -9.21 -17.53 5.20
C TYR A 175 -9.47 -17.17 3.75
N SER A 176 -8.91 -17.94 2.83
CA SER A 176 -9.26 -17.87 1.41
C SER A 176 -9.35 -19.26 0.79
N HIS A 177 -10.35 -19.44 -0.05
CA HIS A 177 -10.55 -20.64 -0.84
C HIS A 177 -10.72 -20.24 -2.29
N ARG A 178 -9.92 -20.85 -3.18
CA ARG A 178 -9.90 -20.53 -4.60
C ARG A 178 -10.05 -21.79 -5.42
N THR A 179 -10.99 -21.79 -6.34
CA THR A 179 -11.16 -22.84 -7.34
C THR A 179 -10.76 -22.32 -8.72
N TYR A 180 -10.37 -23.22 -9.60
CA TYR A 180 -9.91 -22.91 -10.94
C TYR A 180 -10.67 -23.75 -11.96
N TRP A 181 -10.71 -23.30 -13.21
CA TRP A 181 -11.29 -24.05 -14.31
C TRP A 181 -10.42 -25.22 -14.80
N ASP A 182 -9.10 -25.13 -14.61
CA ASP A 182 -8.09 -25.97 -15.25
C ASP A 182 -7.12 -26.66 -14.27
N ARG A 183 -7.28 -26.47 -12.98
CA ARG A 183 -6.37 -27.03 -11.97
C ARG A 183 -7.08 -27.25 -10.63
N PRO A 184 -6.44 -27.99 -9.71
CA PRO A 184 -6.99 -28.23 -8.38
C PRO A 184 -7.21 -26.95 -7.57
N GLU A 185 -8.13 -27.03 -6.62
CA GLU A 185 -8.44 -25.96 -5.68
C GLU A 185 -7.30 -25.68 -4.70
N GLN A 186 -7.33 -24.50 -4.12
CA GLN A 186 -6.31 -24.00 -3.22
C GLN A 186 -7.00 -23.33 -2.03
N THR A 187 -6.54 -23.68 -0.82
CA THR A 187 -7.10 -23.12 0.41
C THR A 187 -5.99 -22.60 1.31
N ASN A 188 -6.16 -21.39 1.83
CA ASN A 188 -5.24 -20.75 2.76
C ASN A 188 -5.92 -20.45 4.09
N TYR A 189 -5.26 -20.82 5.18
CA TYR A 189 -5.63 -20.47 6.54
C TYR A 189 -4.48 -19.72 7.18
N ASN A 190 -4.74 -18.55 7.76
CA ASN A 190 -3.79 -17.82 8.58
C ASN A 190 -4.47 -17.35 9.86
N LEU A 191 -3.84 -17.65 10.99
CA LEU A 191 -4.27 -17.19 12.30
C LEU A 191 -3.09 -16.53 13.00
N MET A 192 -3.21 -15.25 13.35
CA MET A 192 -2.20 -14.51 14.08
C MET A 192 -2.75 -14.10 15.45
N PHE A 193 -1.94 -14.33 16.46
CA PHE A 193 -2.13 -13.86 17.83
C PHE A 193 -0.99 -12.92 18.17
N SER A 194 -1.30 -11.74 18.71
CA SER A 194 -0.31 -10.77 19.18
C SER A 194 -0.61 -10.33 20.58
N HIS A 195 0.43 -10.13 21.37
CA HIS A 195 0.33 -9.62 22.73
C HIS A 195 1.33 -8.49 22.93
N TYR A 196 0.84 -7.35 23.40
CA TYR A 196 1.62 -6.19 23.77
C TYR A 196 1.64 -6.08 25.30
N PHE A 197 2.83 -5.91 25.87
CA PHE A 197 3.00 -5.90 27.32
C PHE A 197 4.22 -5.06 27.73
N ASN A 198 4.30 -4.75 29.01
CA ASN A 198 5.44 -4.08 29.61
C ASN A 198 6.13 -5.04 30.59
N MET A 199 7.45 -5.01 30.65
CA MET A 199 8.24 -5.81 31.59
C MET A 199 9.35 -4.97 32.21
N GLY A 200 9.25 -4.72 33.51
CA GLY A 200 10.20 -3.86 34.22
C GLY A 200 10.19 -2.43 33.67
N SER A 201 11.35 -1.94 33.28
CA SER A 201 11.52 -0.62 32.67
C SER A 201 11.24 -0.58 31.17
N ILE A 202 11.15 -1.75 30.52
CA ILE A 202 10.93 -1.86 29.09
C ILE A 202 9.43 -1.78 28.80
N ARG A 203 9.05 -0.81 27.95
CA ARG A 203 7.67 -0.58 27.54
C ARG A 203 7.42 -1.08 26.13
N ASN A 204 6.16 -1.43 25.84
CA ASN A 204 5.70 -1.80 24.52
C ASN A 204 6.43 -3.00 23.90
N MET A 205 6.77 -3.99 24.71
CA MET A 205 7.22 -5.28 24.19
C MET A 205 6.07 -5.96 23.46
N SER A 206 6.37 -6.69 22.39
CA SER A 206 5.38 -7.47 21.68
C SER A 206 5.86 -8.88 21.36
N ILE A 207 4.93 -9.81 21.36
CA ILE A 207 5.11 -11.17 20.87
C ILE A 207 3.97 -11.48 19.90
N SER A 208 4.28 -12.13 18.80
CA SER A 208 3.32 -12.47 17.76
C SER A 208 3.56 -13.89 17.29
N VAL A 209 2.51 -14.68 17.21
CA VAL A 209 2.54 -16.05 16.69
C VAL A 209 1.54 -16.15 15.56
N THR A 210 1.99 -16.60 14.40
CA THR A 210 1.14 -16.81 13.22
C THR A 210 1.21 -18.28 12.84
N GLY A 211 0.08 -18.97 12.87
CA GLY A 211 -0.06 -20.30 12.30
C GLY A 211 -0.62 -20.21 10.89
N TYR A 212 -0.10 -20.97 9.96
CA TYR A 212 -0.61 -21.04 8.60
C TYR A 212 -0.78 -22.49 8.14
N ARG A 213 -1.73 -22.67 7.23
CA ARG A 213 -1.93 -23.90 6.48
C ARG A 213 -2.32 -23.54 5.06
N TYR A 214 -1.58 -24.09 4.12
CA TYR A 214 -1.83 -23.96 2.69
C TYR A 214 -2.11 -25.36 2.12
N GLU A 215 -3.24 -25.52 1.47
CA GLU A 215 -3.66 -26.79 0.86
C GLU A 215 -3.75 -26.61 -0.66
N TYR A 216 -3.14 -27.54 -1.39
CA TYR A 216 -3.19 -27.59 -2.84
C TYR A 216 -3.04 -29.07 -3.29
N ASP A 217 -3.97 -29.54 -4.11
CA ASP A 217 -3.93 -30.86 -4.73
C ASP A 217 -3.62 -31.99 -3.72
N ASP A 218 -4.42 -32.09 -2.66
CA ASP A 218 -4.27 -33.04 -1.56
C ASP A 218 -2.96 -32.95 -0.74
N ASN A 219 -2.13 -31.95 -1.04
CA ASN A 219 -0.94 -31.63 -0.27
C ASN A 219 -1.21 -30.46 0.68
N ALA A 220 -0.68 -30.53 1.88
CA ALA A 220 -0.75 -29.48 2.85
C ALA A 220 0.64 -29.02 3.28
N ASP A 221 0.90 -27.73 3.11
CA ASP A 221 2.03 -27.05 3.73
C ASP A 221 1.53 -26.30 4.97
N LYS A 222 2.17 -26.49 6.10
CA LYS A 222 1.79 -25.89 7.37
C LYS A 222 3.01 -25.44 8.15
N GLY A 223 2.84 -24.39 8.91
CA GLY A 223 3.93 -23.90 9.71
C GLY A 223 3.50 -22.79 10.67
N MET A 224 4.50 -22.23 11.31
CA MET A 224 4.34 -21.22 12.33
C MET A 224 5.44 -20.15 12.19
N TYR A 225 5.04 -18.89 12.35
CA TYR A 225 5.95 -17.76 12.50
C TYR A 225 5.87 -17.26 13.93
N LEU A 226 7.03 -17.04 14.55
CA LEU A 226 7.17 -16.40 15.84
C LEU A 226 7.93 -15.08 15.66
N SER A 227 7.39 -13.99 16.20
CA SER A 227 8.04 -12.69 16.19
C SER A 227 8.00 -12.08 17.58
N MET A 228 9.13 -11.54 18.03
CA MET A 228 9.24 -10.77 19.27
C MET A 228 9.90 -9.43 18.97
N SER A 229 9.43 -8.39 19.65
CA SER A 229 9.99 -7.04 19.54
C SER A 229 10.22 -6.48 20.95
N ILE A 230 11.46 -6.04 21.18
CA ILE A 230 11.91 -5.47 22.46
C ILE A 230 12.45 -4.07 22.18
N PRO A 231 11.68 -3.01 22.47
CA PRO A 231 12.15 -1.63 22.37
C PRO A 231 13.22 -1.38 23.43
N TRP A 232 14.49 -1.41 23.00
CA TRP A 232 15.64 -1.26 23.89
C TRP A 232 15.84 0.18 24.34
N SER A 233 15.55 1.11 23.44
CA SER A 233 15.56 2.55 23.70
C SER A 233 14.51 3.24 22.84
N ASP A 234 14.36 4.56 22.98
CA ASP A 234 13.40 5.35 22.19
C ASP A 234 13.66 5.27 20.68
N SER A 235 14.88 4.94 20.28
CA SER A 235 15.30 4.88 18.86
C SER A 235 15.73 3.50 18.38
N SER A 236 15.82 2.50 19.24
CA SER A 236 16.31 1.17 18.88
C SER A 236 15.45 0.04 19.43
N THR A 237 15.33 -1.00 18.60
CA THR A 237 14.52 -2.19 18.90
C THR A 237 15.31 -3.44 18.54
N VAL A 238 15.31 -4.40 19.45
CA VAL A 238 15.82 -5.76 19.17
C VAL A 238 14.63 -6.64 18.82
N THR A 239 14.78 -7.42 17.76
CA THR A 239 13.74 -8.31 17.26
C THR A 239 14.24 -9.75 17.19
N TYR A 240 13.33 -10.69 17.40
CA TYR A 240 13.53 -12.10 17.09
C TYR A 240 12.44 -12.54 16.11
N ASN A 241 12.84 -13.25 15.05
CA ASN A 241 11.91 -13.85 14.10
C ASN A 241 12.29 -15.32 13.87
N GLY A 242 11.32 -16.20 14.01
CA GLY A 242 11.46 -17.62 13.74
C GLY A 242 10.40 -18.11 12.77
N SER A 243 10.76 -18.99 11.86
CA SER A 243 9.85 -19.68 10.94
C SER A 243 10.07 -21.17 11.07
N TYR A 244 9.00 -21.92 11.35
CA TYR A 244 9.03 -23.35 11.60
C TYR A 244 7.94 -24.02 10.76
N GLY A 245 8.32 -24.93 9.88
CA GLY A 245 7.35 -25.54 8.97
C GLY A 245 7.84 -26.75 8.25
N SER A 246 7.03 -27.25 7.35
CA SER A 246 7.27 -28.53 6.64
C SER A 246 8.40 -28.47 5.59
N GLY A 247 9.05 -27.37 5.39
CA GLY A 247 10.08 -27.22 4.38
C GLY A 247 11.41 -26.71 4.90
N SER A 248 11.39 -25.74 5.80
CA SER A 248 12.61 -25.11 6.30
C SER A 248 12.37 -24.41 7.63
N ASP A 249 13.29 -24.59 8.54
CA ASP A 249 13.32 -23.84 9.79
C ASP A 249 14.31 -22.68 9.67
N SER A 250 13.91 -21.50 10.10
CA SER A 250 14.79 -20.34 10.19
C SER A 250 14.60 -19.61 11.50
N SER A 251 15.67 -19.03 12.02
CA SER A 251 15.58 -18.10 13.14
C SER A 251 16.64 -17.02 13.02
N GLN A 252 16.25 -15.80 13.38
CA GLN A 252 17.15 -14.65 13.31
C GLN A 252 16.88 -13.64 14.41
N VAL A 253 17.94 -12.95 14.80
CA VAL A 253 17.91 -11.80 15.69
C VAL A 253 18.21 -10.55 14.88
N GLY A 254 17.42 -9.51 15.07
CA GLY A 254 17.56 -8.25 14.38
C GLY A 254 17.79 -7.09 15.33
N TYR A 255 18.44 -6.07 14.82
CA TYR A 255 18.59 -4.78 15.47
C TYR A 255 18.09 -3.70 14.53
N PHE A 256 17.06 -2.99 14.97
CA PHE A 256 16.51 -1.82 14.28
C PHE A 256 16.97 -0.55 14.99
N LYS A 257 17.37 0.46 14.23
CA LYS A 257 17.65 1.79 14.77
C LYS A 257 17.09 2.88 13.88
N ARG A 258 16.40 3.83 14.51
CA ARG A 258 16.08 5.13 13.91
C ARG A 258 17.24 6.08 14.21
N VAL A 259 17.94 6.52 13.17
CA VAL A 259 19.06 7.44 13.28
C VAL A 259 18.56 8.86 13.49
N ASP A 260 17.54 9.23 12.72
CA ASP A 260 16.82 10.51 12.78
C ASP A 260 15.39 10.32 12.25
N ASP A 261 14.63 11.40 12.09
CA ASP A 261 13.24 11.35 11.64
C ASP A 261 13.09 10.84 10.19
N ALA A 262 14.14 10.90 9.39
CA ALA A 262 14.14 10.50 7.99
C ALA A 262 14.83 9.15 7.75
N THR A 263 15.73 8.71 8.63
CA THR A 263 16.64 7.59 8.36
C THR A 263 16.52 6.51 9.41
N HIS A 264 16.35 5.28 8.98
CA HIS A 264 16.42 4.10 9.84
C HIS A 264 17.07 2.94 9.12
N TYR A 265 17.62 2.01 9.90
CA TYR A 265 18.20 0.78 9.38
C TYR A 265 17.85 -0.42 10.26
N GLN A 266 17.96 -1.59 9.69
CA GLN A 266 17.87 -2.87 10.38
C GLN A 266 18.93 -3.83 9.88
N VAL A 267 19.51 -4.59 10.78
CA VAL A 267 20.45 -5.67 10.49
C VAL A 267 19.95 -6.93 11.19
N ASN A 268 19.88 -8.03 10.46
CA ASN A 268 19.47 -9.33 10.98
C ASN A 268 20.58 -10.36 10.78
N VAL A 269 20.76 -11.20 11.78
CA VAL A 269 21.72 -12.32 11.75
C VAL A 269 20.99 -13.57 12.23
N GLY A 270 21.17 -14.66 11.52
CA GLY A 270 20.47 -15.89 11.88
C GLY A 270 20.93 -17.10 11.10
N THR A 271 20.06 -18.10 11.14
CA THR A 271 20.24 -19.35 10.43
C THR A 271 18.99 -19.69 9.63
N SER A 272 19.18 -20.24 8.45
CA SER A 272 18.13 -20.79 7.61
C SER A 272 18.61 -22.14 7.07
N GLU A 273 17.85 -23.21 7.30
CA GLU A 273 18.21 -24.57 6.85
C GLU A 273 19.63 -25.00 7.25
N GLN A 274 20.06 -24.65 8.45
CA GLN A 274 21.40 -24.88 9.03
C GLN A 274 22.54 -24.05 8.40
N HIS A 275 22.24 -23.11 7.50
CA HIS A 275 23.20 -22.17 6.92
C HIS A 275 23.08 -20.79 7.59
N GLY A 276 24.20 -20.14 7.79
CA GLY A 276 24.25 -18.78 8.33
C GLY A 276 23.66 -17.76 7.35
N SER A 277 22.96 -16.76 7.89
CA SER A 277 22.45 -15.64 7.09
C SER A 277 22.68 -14.31 7.76
N VAL A 278 22.98 -13.30 6.96
CA VAL A 278 23.06 -11.89 7.37
C VAL A 278 22.32 -11.08 6.32
N ASP A 279 21.37 -10.27 6.76
CA ASP A 279 20.69 -9.33 5.89
C ASP A 279 20.51 -7.97 6.57
N GLY A 280 20.35 -6.95 5.78
CA GLY A 280 20.12 -5.62 6.30
C GLY A 280 19.50 -4.71 5.27
N TYR A 281 18.83 -3.68 5.76
CA TYR A 281 18.35 -2.58 4.94
C TYR A 281 18.57 -1.24 5.63
N LEU A 282 18.69 -0.19 4.82
CA LEU A 282 18.70 1.20 5.23
C LEU A 282 17.64 1.93 4.40
N SER A 283 16.77 2.67 5.07
CA SER A 283 15.72 3.48 4.45
C SER A 283 15.92 4.95 4.79
N HIS A 284 15.79 5.80 3.78
CA HIS A 284 15.85 7.25 3.93
C HIS A 284 14.65 7.92 3.25
N ASP A 285 13.84 8.62 4.04
CA ASP A 285 12.70 9.40 3.59
C ASP A 285 13.13 10.82 3.21
N GLY A 286 13.62 10.97 1.99
CA GLY A 286 14.00 12.28 1.46
C GLY A 286 12.81 13.15 1.08
N SER A 287 13.04 14.42 0.81
CA SER A 287 11.99 15.35 0.37
C SER A 287 11.48 15.04 -1.03
N LEU A 288 12.35 14.56 -1.91
CA LEU A 288 12.04 14.31 -3.32
C LEU A 288 11.66 12.85 -3.60
N ALA A 289 12.26 11.92 -2.85
CA ALA A 289 12.07 10.50 -3.01
C ALA A 289 12.45 9.76 -1.73
N LYS A 290 11.91 8.56 -1.58
CA LYS A 290 12.37 7.59 -0.60
C LYS A 290 13.43 6.70 -1.24
N VAL A 291 14.50 6.44 -0.52
CA VAL A 291 15.62 5.58 -0.95
C VAL A 291 15.70 4.40 0.00
N ASP A 292 15.65 3.19 -0.54
CA ASP A 292 15.86 1.96 0.21
C ASP A 292 17.07 1.23 -0.33
N LEU A 293 18.03 0.91 0.55
CA LEU A 293 19.19 0.08 0.26
C LEU A 293 19.02 -1.25 0.98
N SER A 294 19.35 -2.35 0.32
CA SER A 294 19.30 -3.68 0.92
C SER A 294 20.52 -4.51 0.56
N ALA A 295 20.91 -5.39 1.46
CA ALA A 295 21.96 -6.37 1.23
C ALA A 295 21.62 -7.67 1.95
N ASN A 296 21.83 -8.80 1.30
CA ASN A 296 21.55 -10.13 1.82
C ASN A 296 22.73 -11.05 1.53
N TYR A 297 23.07 -11.88 2.50
CA TYR A 297 24.04 -12.94 2.38
C TYR A 297 23.51 -14.23 2.98
N HIS A 298 23.48 -15.31 2.22
CA HIS A 298 23.17 -16.66 2.64
C HIS A 298 24.35 -17.56 2.35
N GLU A 299 24.87 -18.20 3.39
CA GLU A 299 26.02 -19.06 3.30
C GLU A 299 25.78 -20.23 2.34
N GLY A 300 26.62 -20.36 1.33
CA GLY A 300 26.56 -21.43 0.34
C GLY A 300 25.45 -21.30 -0.72
N GLU A 301 24.59 -20.30 -0.64
CA GLU A 301 23.48 -20.13 -1.56
C GLU A 301 23.60 -18.90 -2.44
N TYR A 302 23.49 -17.70 -1.87
CA TYR A 302 23.50 -16.46 -2.63
C TYR A 302 23.94 -15.24 -1.82
N ARG A 303 24.27 -14.20 -2.55
CA ARG A 303 24.43 -12.84 -2.05
C ARG A 303 23.73 -11.87 -2.99
N SER A 304 23.10 -10.86 -2.45
CA SER A 304 22.44 -9.83 -3.23
C SER A 304 22.58 -8.46 -2.61
N ALA A 305 22.50 -7.45 -3.44
CA ALA A 305 22.40 -6.06 -3.03
C ALA A 305 21.38 -5.36 -3.92
N GLY A 306 20.60 -4.48 -3.34
CA GLY A 306 19.55 -3.76 -4.06
C GLY A 306 19.47 -2.30 -3.65
N ILE A 307 19.02 -1.49 -4.59
CA ILE A 307 18.62 -0.11 -4.36
C ILE A 307 17.23 0.09 -4.95
N ALA A 308 16.32 0.68 -4.17
CA ALA A 308 15.02 1.07 -4.63
C ALA A 308 14.81 2.57 -4.40
N LEU A 309 14.25 3.22 -5.40
CA LEU A 309 13.84 4.62 -5.35
C LEU A 309 12.34 4.68 -5.60
N GLN A 310 11.62 5.40 -4.74
CA GLN A 310 10.20 5.61 -4.91
C GLN A 310 9.82 7.06 -4.62
N GLY A 311 8.87 7.56 -5.36
CA GLY A 311 8.38 8.91 -5.24
C GLY A 311 7.29 9.22 -6.24
N GLY A 312 6.86 10.44 -6.27
CA GLY A 312 5.84 10.95 -7.16
C GLY A 312 6.01 12.43 -7.43
N ALA A 313 5.15 12.97 -8.28
CA ALA A 313 5.05 14.38 -8.56
C ALA A 313 3.60 14.83 -8.41
N THR A 314 3.42 16.01 -7.82
CA THR A 314 2.11 16.69 -7.78
C THR A 314 2.24 18.02 -8.48
N LEU A 315 1.36 18.25 -9.45
CA LEU A 315 1.28 19.48 -10.23
C LEU A 315 -0.12 20.08 -10.10
N THR A 316 -0.16 21.37 -9.86
CA THR A 316 -1.41 22.14 -9.75
C THR A 316 -1.26 23.48 -10.48
N ALA A 317 -2.35 24.23 -10.59
CA ALA A 317 -2.31 25.60 -11.13
C ALA A 317 -1.42 26.55 -10.28
N HIS A 318 -1.12 26.21 -9.04
CA HIS A 318 -0.26 26.97 -8.13
C HIS A 318 1.20 26.52 -8.13
N GLY A 319 1.57 25.59 -9.00
CA GLY A 319 2.88 24.97 -9.07
C GLY A 319 2.88 23.52 -8.63
N GLY A 320 4.05 22.96 -8.41
CA GLY A 320 4.19 21.58 -8.03
C GLY A 320 5.51 21.25 -7.38
N ALA A 321 5.61 20.02 -6.90
CA ALA A 321 6.83 19.46 -6.33
C ALA A 321 6.89 17.95 -6.49
N LEU A 322 8.10 17.43 -6.46
CA LEU A 322 8.35 15.99 -6.27
C LEU A 322 8.17 15.66 -4.78
N HIS A 323 7.76 14.44 -4.51
CA HIS A 323 7.56 13.94 -3.15
C HIS A 323 7.87 12.45 -3.06
N ARG A 324 8.10 11.96 -1.83
CA ARG A 324 8.51 10.56 -1.57
C ARG A 324 7.36 9.55 -1.67
N THR A 325 6.13 9.98 -1.65
CA THR A 325 4.96 9.11 -1.69
C THR A 325 4.61 8.69 -3.11
N GLN A 326 4.34 7.40 -3.30
CA GLN A 326 3.79 6.83 -4.53
C GLN A 326 2.27 6.71 -4.53
N ASN A 327 1.60 7.07 -3.46
CA ASN A 327 0.16 6.88 -3.30
C ASN A 327 -0.62 7.73 -4.31
N MET A 328 -0.99 7.13 -5.43
CA MET A 328 -1.83 7.78 -6.43
C MET A 328 -3.27 7.92 -5.91
N GLY A 329 -3.77 9.16 -5.96
CA GLY A 329 -5.12 9.48 -5.47
C GLY A 329 -5.20 9.70 -3.95
N GLY A 330 -4.08 9.72 -3.25
CA GLY A 330 -4.01 10.11 -1.83
C GLY A 330 -4.24 11.61 -1.63
N THR A 331 -4.81 11.95 -0.47
CA THR A 331 -5.01 13.35 -0.07
C THR A 331 -3.67 13.99 0.28
N ARG A 332 -3.40 15.16 -0.27
CA ARG A 332 -2.11 15.85 -0.12
C ARG A 332 -2.27 17.36 -0.07
N LEU A 333 -1.27 18.01 0.48
CA LEU A 333 -1.23 19.46 0.64
C LEU A 333 -0.01 20.04 -0.06
N LEU A 334 -0.23 20.91 -1.05
CA LEU A 334 0.81 21.70 -1.67
C LEU A 334 1.09 22.92 -0.79
N ILE A 335 2.32 23.06 -0.36
CA ILE A 335 2.82 24.15 0.46
C ILE A 335 3.61 25.12 -0.42
N ASP A 336 3.38 26.41 -0.20
CA ASP A 336 4.10 27.50 -0.84
C ASP A 336 4.80 28.35 0.23
N ALA A 337 6.11 28.44 0.16
CA ALA A 337 6.93 29.27 1.03
C ALA A 337 7.36 30.59 0.35
N ASP A 338 6.46 31.18 -0.44
CA ASP A 338 6.64 32.45 -1.09
C ASP A 338 7.86 32.53 -2.02
N GLY A 339 8.14 31.40 -2.72
CA GLY A 339 9.27 31.30 -3.64
C GLY A 339 10.61 30.98 -2.99
N ILE A 340 10.66 30.80 -1.68
CA ILE A 340 11.91 30.54 -0.95
C ILE A 340 12.20 29.06 -0.89
N ALA A 341 13.36 28.66 -1.37
CA ALA A 341 13.84 27.28 -1.38
C ALA A 341 14.38 26.85 -0.02
N ASN A 342 14.46 25.52 0.19
CA ASN A 342 15.05 24.88 1.36
C ASN A 342 14.39 25.24 2.70
N VAL A 343 13.14 25.64 2.68
CA VAL A 343 12.35 25.86 3.90
C VAL A 343 11.87 24.51 4.44
N PRO A 344 12.23 24.12 5.67
CA PRO A 344 11.81 22.86 6.26
C PRO A 344 10.36 22.95 6.71
N VAL A 345 9.51 22.05 6.18
CA VAL A 345 8.10 21.94 6.51
C VAL A 345 7.86 20.61 7.19
N GLU A 346 7.32 20.66 8.39
CA GLU A 346 6.95 19.50 9.18
C GLU A 346 5.43 19.32 9.22
N SER A 347 4.99 18.09 9.19
CA SER A 347 3.61 17.68 9.42
C SER A 347 3.61 16.33 10.12
N ASN A 348 3.49 15.24 9.37
CA ASN A 348 3.55 13.87 9.87
C ASN A 348 4.81 13.18 9.32
N GLY A 349 5.73 12.78 10.21
CA GLY A 349 6.95 12.08 9.84
C GLY A 349 8.13 13.01 9.51
N ALA A 350 9.00 12.57 8.59
CA ALA A 350 10.21 13.30 8.22
C ALA A 350 9.89 14.67 7.56
N PRO A 351 10.67 15.70 7.82
CA PRO A 351 10.46 17.02 7.23
C PRO A 351 10.60 16.98 5.70
N VAL A 352 9.87 17.88 5.02
CA VAL A 352 9.96 18.11 3.58
C VAL A 352 10.56 19.51 3.37
N TYR A 353 11.48 19.64 2.44
CA TYR A 353 12.10 20.93 2.12
C TYR A 353 11.49 21.50 0.82
N THR A 354 11.22 22.77 0.80
CA THR A 354 10.73 23.44 -0.42
C THR A 354 11.78 23.39 -1.53
N ASN A 355 11.30 23.21 -2.77
CA ASN A 355 12.14 23.19 -3.96
C ASN A 355 12.61 24.59 -4.36
N MET A 356 13.32 24.72 -5.48
CA MET A 356 13.82 26.00 -6.00
C MET A 356 12.73 27.04 -6.29
N PHE A 357 11.47 26.60 -6.42
CA PHE A 357 10.30 27.47 -6.62
C PHE A 357 9.54 27.76 -5.32
N GLY A 358 10.08 27.33 -4.17
CA GLY A 358 9.45 27.48 -2.87
C GLY A 358 8.26 26.58 -2.63
N LYS A 359 8.14 25.45 -3.36
CA LYS A 359 7.03 24.51 -3.24
C LYS A 359 7.46 23.22 -2.57
N ALA A 360 6.58 22.67 -1.76
CA ALA A 360 6.72 21.33 -1.19
C ALA A 360 5.35 20.65 -1.12
N VAL A 361 5.33 19.32 -1.13
CA VAL A 361 4.11 18.52 -0.97
C VAL A 361 4.20 17.73 0.32
N VAL A 362 3.20 17.93 1.18
CA VAL A 362 2.94 17.08 2.34
C VAL A 362 1.90 16.05 1.92
N ALA A 363 2.31 14.81 1.85
CA ALA A 363 1.45 13.69 1.49
C ALA A 363 0.87 12.99 2.74
N ASP A 364 0.00 12.01 2.53
CA ASP A 364 -0.62 11.20 3.57
C ASP A 364 -1.40 12.01 4.62
N ILE A 365 -2.08 13.03 4.14
CA ILE A 365 -2.98 13.87 4.93
C ILE A 365 -4.23 13.08 5.32
N ASN A 366 -4.60 13.14 6.59
CA ASN A 366 -5.84 12.54 7.08
C ASN A 366 -7.07 13.26 6.52
N ASN A 367 -7.94 12.48 5.88
CA ASN A 367 -9.17 13.00 5.28
C ASN A 367 -10.14 13.47 6.35
N TYR A 368 -10.82 14.59 6.10
CA TYR A 368 -11.89 15.14 6.95
C TYR A 368 -11.46 15.59 8.34
N TYR A 369 -10.16 15.52 8.67
CA TYR A 369 -9.60 16.01 9.91
C TYR A 369 -8.82 17.31 9.69
N ARG A 370 -8.68 18.09 10.76
CA ARG A 370 -7.81 19.25 10.74
C ARG A 370 -6.35 18.79 10.78
N ASN A 371 -5.65 19.05 9.71
CA ASN A 371 -4.21 18.80 9.61
C ASN A 371 -3.44 20.11 9.72
N GLN A 372 -2.27 20.03 10.33
CA GLN A 372 -1.36 21.17 10.45
C GLN A 372 -0.05 20.86 9.73
N ALA A 373 0.49 21.88 9.06
CA ALA A 373 1.86 21.90 8.61
C ALA A 373 2.53 23.15 9.17
N TYR A 374 3.77 23.02 9.62
CA TYR A 374 4.50 24.11 10.22
C TYR A 374 5.95 24.15 9.74
N ILE A 375 6.52 25.35 9.76
CA ILE A 375 7.93 25.57 9.45
C ILE A 375 8.75 25.31 10.72
N ASP A 376 9.79 24.51 10.60
CA ASP A 376 10.80 24.40 11.65
C ASP A 376 11.69 25.65 11.65
N LEU A 377 11.37 26.54 12.57
CA LEU A 377 12.05 27.85 12.69
C LEU A 377 13.54 27.73 13.08
N ASN A 378 13.94 26.60 13.69
CA ASN A 378 15.32 26.39 14.11
C ASN A 378 16.24 26.00 12.94
N ASN A 379 15.67 25.47 11.89
CA ASN A 379 16.39 24.99 10.71
C ASN A 379 16.08 25.82 9.44
N LEU A 380 15.54 27.02 9.60
CA LEU A 380 15.39 27.95 8.49
C LEU A 380 16.74 28.36 7.91
N PRO A 381 16.85 28.61 6.58
CA PRO A 381 18.00 29.29 6.01
C PRO A 381 18.31 30.61 6.74
N GLU A 382 19.59 30.93 6.88
CA GLU A 382 20.03 32.12 7.66
C GLU A 382 19.48 33.43 7.13
N ASP A 383 19.17 33.47 5.86
CA ASP A 383 18.61 34.62 5.13
C ASP A 383 17.09 34.63 5.07
N ALA A 384 16.42 33.66 5.72
CA ALA A 384 14.96 33.51 5.73
C ALA A 384 14.36 33.78 7.11
N GLU A 385 13.18 34.37 7.12
CA GLU A 385 12.37 34.58 8.31
C GLU A 385 10.90 34.25 8.01
N ALA A 386 10.25 33.49 8.85
CA ALA A 386 8.84 33.14 8.70
C ALA A 386 7.98 34.02 9.60
N THR A 387 7.13 34.85 9.00
CA THR A 387 6.14 35.65 9.71
C THR A 387 4.83 34.92 9.95
N GLN A 388 4.59 33.85 9.17
CA GLN A 388 3.51 32.89 9.41
C GLN A 388 4.08 31.48 9.20
N SER A 389 4.25 30.75 10.29
CA SER A 389 4.94 29.44 10.32
C SER A 389 4.01 28.27 10.45
N VAL A 390 2.70 28.48 10.61
CA VAL A 390 1.71 27.41 10.76
C VAL A 390 0.58 27.60 9.77
N VAL A 391 0.21 26.55 9.07
CA VAL A 391 -0.97 26.48 8.22
C VAL A 391 -1.81 25.28 8.54
N GLN A 392 -3.10 25.37 8.30
CA GLN A 392 -4.07 24.29 8.58
C GLN A 392 -4.91 24.01 7.34
N ALA A 393 -5.28 22.77 7.17
CA ALA A 393 -6.18 22.33 6.13
C ALA A 393 -7.06 21.18 6.60
N THR A 394 -8.32 21.20 6.17
CA THR A 394 -9.23 20.06 6.26
C THR A 394 -9.61 19.71 4.83
N LEU A 395 -9.25 18.53 4.39
CA LEU A 395 -9.39 18.11 3.00
C LEU A 395 -10.31 16.89 2.90
N THR A 396 -11.04 16.79 1.82
CA THR A 396 -11.78 15.60 1.44
C THR A 396 -10.85 14.55 0.86
N GLU A 397 -11.27 13.31 0.84
CA GLU A 397 -10.50 12.20 0.30
C GLU A 397 -10.09 12.45 -1.16
N GLY A 398 -8.80 12.27 -1.44
CA GLY A 398 -8.21 12.47 -2.77
C GLY A 398 -7.99 13.93 -3.18
N ALA A 399 -8.32 14.89 -2.33
CA ALA A 399 -8.13 16.30 -2.64
C ALA A 399 -6.67 16.73 -2.55
N ILE A 400 -6.29 17.69 -3.39
CA ILE A 400 -5.01 18.40 -3.33
C ILE A 400 -5.29 19.80 -2.82
N GLY A 401 -4.93 20.05 -1.57
CA GLY A 401 -5.05 21.38 -0.97
C GLY A 401 -3.86 22.27 -1.28
N TYR A 402 -4.06 23.57 -1.17
CA TYR A 402 -3.00 24.57 -1.29
C TYR A 402 -2.99 25.49 -0.06
N ARG A 403 -1.81 25.71 0.49
CA ARG A 403 -1.60 26.65 1.60
C ARG A 403 -0.28 27.39 1.41
N LYS A 404 -0.29 28.64 1.79
CA LYS A 404 0.87 29.54 1.67
C LYS A 404 1.34 29.95 3.07
N PHE A 405 2.63 29.77 3.33
CA PHE A 405 3.33 30.42 4.43
C PHE A 405 3.78 31.83 4.03
N LYS A 406 3.94 32.69 5.00
CA LYS A 406 4.58 33.99 4.78
C LYS A 406 6.03 33.88 5.22
N VAL A 407 6.91 33.78 4.26
CA VAL A 407 8.36 33.69 4.46
C VAL A 407 9.00 34.84 3.71
N ILE A 408 9.94 35.52 4.36
CA ILE A 408 10.70 36.63 3.80
C ILE A 408 12.16 36.19 3.71
N SER A 409 12.81 36.50 2.60
CA SER A 409 14.25 36.29 2.43
C SER A 409 14.95 37.66 2.27
N GLY A 410 16.07 37.79 2.94
CA GLY A 410 16.88 39.00 2.86
C GLY A 410 18.11 38.96 3.76
N GLN A 411 19.04 39.87 3.52
CA GLN A 411 20.21 39.99 4.40
C GLN A 411 19.82 40.70 5.70
N LYS A 412 20.14 40.05 6.82
CA LYS A 412 19.96 40.70 8.14
C LYS A 412 21.01 41.78 8.34
N ALA A 413 20.59 43.00 8.48
CA ALA A 413 21.45 44.10 8.80
C ALA A 413 21.05 44.73 10.13
N MET A 414 22.00 45.04 10.99
CA MET A 414 21.79 45.77 12.23
C MET A 414 22.32 47.21 12.02
N ALA A 415 21.46 48.20 12.16
CA ALA A 415 21.86 49.60 12.23
C ALA A 415 21.83 50.05 13.69
N VAL A 416 22.94 50.58 14.19
CA VAL A 416 22.97 51.28 15.48
C VAL A 416 22.77 52.75 15.18
N LEU A 417 21.67 53.30 15.67
CA LEU A 417 21.32 54.72 15.57
C LEU A 417 21.93 55.50 16.72
#